data_23cfc340b9dd2303f1a2fb2b7a9f9324
#
_entry.id   23cfc340b9dd2303f1a2fb2b7a9f9324
#
_cell.length_a   1.000
_cell.length_b   1.000
_cell.length_c   1.000
_cell.angle_alpha   90.00
_cell.angle_beta   90.00
_cell.angle_gamma   90.00
#
_symmetry.space_group_name_H-M   'P 1'
#
loop_
_entity.id
_entity.type
_entity.pdbx_description
1 polymer ?
#
loop_
_entity_poly.entity_id
_entity_poly.type
_entity_poly.pdbx_seq_one_letter_code
_entity_poly.pdbx_strand_id
1 'polypeptide(L)'
;MDLMMQAFQAGSPHQEAQPLAFIDIDEATYQAWGEPFMVPREKLQKLIQFAASAHPKLIFADIELSKPSCDPIADHRFTTFIRNYTKESDPILMFPQGFREPLDPEGAVTPRASFLDAAMTSTNSRVIKTSALFNIDDNDGILRRWRLFERLGPAPTDLYPSVELSVYALTQPPFKPPRVAFKELQDKLELLETEETVKVGQLTLHSHADRLEQRIIYSIPKDLPPWASTPEILRADGVPLPFLETISARCITEPDAGPSCVRHYPQGLMTPEFDNWLDQRIVVIGVSYKAARDTFDTPLGTMPGSMVIINSINTLNQYGFITRPNLYISLGLEVFIILLGYWAHQLMAKKINPLWFSLGIALLLLPLCYHFFKMGVWLTVAIPLILTSFTDTRDSVKETLSHFKRSNALKKPKPDQKE
;
A
#
# COMPACT_ATOMS: atom_id res chain seq x y z
N MET A 1 -14.09 4.98 3.80
CA MET A 1 -12.61 4.97 3.71
C MET A 1 -12.15 5.27 2.29
N ASP A 2 -12.71 4.63 1.30
CA ASP A 2 -12.31 4.73 -0.10
C ASP A 2 -12.44 6.19 -0.64
N LEU A 3 -13.50 6.90 -0.24
CA LEU A 3 -13.66 8.33 -0.56
C LEU A 3 -12.58 9.21 0.07
N MET A 4 -12.11 8.86 1.28
CA MET A 4 -10.98 9.55 1.91
C MET A 4 -9.66 9.24 1.21
N MET A 5 -9.45 8.00 0.72
CA MET A 5 -8.29 7.66 -0.08
C MET A 5 -8.25 8.45 -1.38
N GLN A 6 -9.40 8.57 -2.08
CA GLN A 6 -9.51 9.37 -3.30
C GLN A 6 -9.23 10.86 -3.05
N ALA A 7 -9.76 11.41 -1.94
CA ALA A 7 -9.47 12.79 -1.55
C ALA A 7 -8.01 12.99 -1.15
N PHE A 8 -7.39 11.97 -0.55
CA PHE A 8 -6.00 11.99 -0.14
C PHE A 8 -5.04 12.05 -1.32
N GLN A 9 -5.32 11.32 -2.41
CA GLN A 9 -4.53 11.38 -3.65
C GLN A 9 -4.42 12.79 -4.21
N ALA A 10 -5.51 13.55 -4.17
CA ALA A 10 -5.59 14.88 -4.77
C ALA A 10 -4.77 15.95 -4.03
N GLY A 11 -4.29 15.68 -2.81
CA GLY A 11 -3.70 16.74 -1.98
C GLY A 11 -2.56 16.34 -1.05
N SER A 12 -1.96 15.13 -1.21
CA SER A 12 -0.90 14.69 -0.30
C SER A 12 0.46 15.24 -0.72
N PRO A 13 1.15 16.00 0.15
CA PRO A 13 2.53 16.35 -0.09
C PRO A 13 3.43 15.11 0.12
N HIS A 14 4.25 14.80 -0.88
CA HIS A 14 5.27 13.75 -0.79
C HIS A 14 6.69 14.32 -0.50
N GLN A 15 6.76 15.53 0.04
CA GLN A 15 8.01 16.30 0.16
C GLN A 15 9.13 15.62 0.96
N GLU A 16 8.76 14.79 1.95
CA GLU A 16 9.72 14.05 2.77
C GLU A 16 9.77 12.55 2.43
N ALA A 17 9.00 12.12 1.43
CA ALA A 17 8.90 10.72 1.06
C ALA A 17 10.14 10.24 0.29
N GLN A 18 10.51 8.96 0.49
CA GLN A 18 11.55 8.32 -0.30
C GLN A 18 11.09 8.17 -1.75
N PRO A 19 11.83 8.73 -2.73
CA PRO A 19 11.43 8.65 -4.13
C PRO A 19 11.41 7.21 -4.66
N LEU A 20 10.45 6.93 -5.52
CA LEU A 20 10.20 5.62 -6.08
C LEU A 20 10.36 5.64 -7.61
N ALA A 21 10.68 4.48 -8.18
CA ALA A 21 10.63 4.27 -9.61
C ALA A 21 10.01 2.90 -9.93
N PHE A 22 9.22 2.85 -10.99
CA PHE A 22 8.59 1.63 -11.47
C PHE A 22 9.06 1.32 -12.89
N ILE A 23 9.79 0.23 -13.05
CA ILE A 23 10.12 -0.34 -14.36
C ILE A 23 9.02 -1.34 -14.68
N ASP A 24 8.10 -0.92 -15.53
CA ASP A 24 6.85 -1.63 -15.81
C ASP A 24 7.00 -2.56 -17.03
N ILE A 25 6.88 -3.85 -16.80
CA ILE A 25 6.68 -4.83 -17.86
C ILE A 25 5.20 -4.76 -18.25
N ASP A 26 4.88 -3.75 -19.04
CA ASP A 26 3.53 -3.42 -19.49
C ASP A 26 3.08 -4.28 -20.67
N GLU A 27 1.85 -4.05 -21.15
CA GLU A 27 1.28 -4.78 -22.29
C GLU A 27 2.13 -4.60 -23.56
N ALA A 28 2.66 -3.41 -23.79
CA ALA A 28 3.51 -3.14 -24.96
C ALA A 28 4.85 -3.89 -24.89
N THR A 29 5.41 -4.02 -23.69
CA THR A 29 6.61 -4.82 -23.42
C THR A 29 6.33 -6.30 -23.64
N TYR A 30 5.23 -6.81 -23.09
CA TYR A 30 4.83 -8.21 -23.22
C TYR A 30 4.67 -8.63 -24.67
N GLN A 31 3.98 -7.82 -25.47
CA GLN A 31 3.84 -8.03 -26.92
C GLN A 31 5.19 -7.97 -27.66
N ALA A 32 6.03 -6.97 -27.34
CA ALA A 32 7.34 -6.83 -27.97
C ALA A 32 8.27 -8.00 -27.68
N TRP A 33 8.12 -8.67 -26.54
CA TRP A 33 8.87 -9.88 -26.20
C TRP A 33 8.27 -11.18 -26.79
N GLY A 34 7.18 -11.09 -27.57
CA GLY A 34 6.52 -12.26 -28.18
C GLY A 34 5.62 -13.02 -27.23
N GLU A 35 5.02 -12.33 -26.28
CA GLU A 35 4.05 -12.87 -25.31
C GLU A 35 4.56 -14.10 -24.53
N PRO A 36 5.73 -14.01 -23.88
CA PRO A 36 6.34 -15.14 -23.22
C PRO A 36 5.51 -15.64 -22.03
N PHE A 37 5.45 -16.95 -21.82
CA PHE A 37 4.79 -17.55 -20.66
C PHE A 37 5.41 -17.12 -19.31
N MET A 38 6.73 -16.85 -19.30
CA MET A 38 7.48 -16.37 -18.14
C MET A 38 8.36 -15.21 -18.60
N VAL A 39 8.64 -14.27 -17.70
CA VAL A 39 9.58 -13.18 -17.97
C VAL A 39 10.93 -13.75 -18.39
N PRO A 40 11.43 -13.42 -19.62
CA PRO A 40 12.69 -13.95 -20.14
C PRO A 40 13.87 -13.52 -19.26
N ARG A 41 14.71 -14.45 -18.86
CA ARG A 41 15.83 -14.21 -17.92
C ARG A 41 16.82 -13.18 -18.44
N GLU A 42 17.08 -13.18 -19.72
CA GLU A 42 17.99 -12.19 -20.35
C GLU A 42 17.39 -10.77 -20.30
N LYS A 43 16.08 -10.64 -20.50
CA LYS A 43 15.39 -9.36 -20.40
C LYS A 43 15.39 -8.87 -18.95
N LEU A 44 15.04 -9.73 -17.98
CA LEU A 44 15.11 -9.40 -16.57
C LEU A 44 16.51 -8.98 -16.13
N GLN A 45 17.54 -9.69 -16.56
CA GLN A 45 18.93 -9.33 -16.29
C GLN A 45 19.26 -7.93 -16.82
N LYS A 46 18.84 -7.59 -18.06
CA LYS A 46 19.05 -6.27 -18.65
C LYS A 46 18.36 -5.17 -17.84
N LEU A 47 17.12 -5.42 -17.36
CA LEU A 47 16.40 -4.45 -16.53
C LEU A 47 17.12 -4.20 -15.21
N ILE A 48 17.58 -5.28 -14.53
CA ILE A 48 18.35 -5.16 -13.29
C ILE A 48 19.67 -4.43 -13.52
N GLN A 49 20.42 -4.76 -14.57
CA GLN A 49 21.67 -4.10 -14.90
C GLN A 49 21.49 -2.61 -15.23
N PHE A 50 20.45 -2.27 -15.99
CA PHE A 50 20.07 -0.90 -16.26
C PHE A 50 19.75 -0.13 -14.98
N ALA A 51 18.89 -0.69 -14.13
CA ALA A 51 18.56 -0.07 -12.85
C ALA A 51 19.80 0.10 -11.96
N ALA A 52 20.65 -0.93 -11.88
CA ALA A 52 21.86 -0.92 -11.05
C ALA A 52 22.89 0.12 -11.51
N SER A 53 23.02 0.37 -12.82
CA SER A 53 23.96 1.38 -13.36
C SER A 53 23.64 2.80 -12.91
N ALA A 54 22.38 3.07 -12.56
CA ALA A 54 21.92 4.38 -12.08
C ALA A 54 21.99 4.54 -10.54
N HIS A 55 22.64 3.63 -9.82
CA HIS A 55 22.91 3.69 -8.38
C HIS A 55 21.68 3.95 -7.48
N PRO A 56 20.55 3.21 -7.66
CA PRO A 56 19.42 3.33 -6.77
C PRO A 56 19.80 2.82 -5.38
N LYS A 57 19.05 3.18 -4.35
CA LYS A 57 19.24 2.62 -3.00
C LYS A 57 18.98 1.12 -2.96
N LEU A 58 17.94 0.70 -3.70
CA LEU A 58 17.47 -0.67 -3.69
C LEU A 58 16.69 -0.97 -4.97
N ILE A 59 16.79 -2.20 -5.46
CA ILE A 59 15.98 -2.74 -6.54
C ILE A 59 15.16 -3.90 -5.99
N PHE A 60 13.84 -3.82 -6.08
CA PHE A 60 12.95 -4.95 -5.84
C PHE A 60 12.41 -5.45 -7.18
N ALA A 61 12.81 -6.67 -7.57
CA ALA A 61 12.31 -7.32 -8.79
C ALA A 61 11.14 -8.24 -8.40
N ASP A 62 9.92 -7.76 -8.58
CA ASP A 62 8.67 -8.46 -8.28
C ASP A 62 8.33 -9.48 -9.37
N ILE A 63 9.21 -10.46 -9.51
CA ILE A 63 9.11 -11.53 -10.52
C ILE A 63 9.28 -12.87 -9.81
N GLU A 64 8.31 -13.76 -9.99
CA GLU A 64 8.35 -15.12 -9.45
C GLU A 64 9.47 -15.95 -10.10
N LEU A 65 10.43 -16.35 -9.29
CA LEU A 65 11.64 -17.09 -9.71
C LEU A 65 11.77 -18.45 -9.01
N SER A 66 10.65 -19.06 -8.60
CA SER A 66 10.67 -20.38 -7.97
C SER A 66 10.98 -21.49 -8.98
N LYS A 67 10.64 -21.32 -10.25
CA LYS A 67 10.85 -22.32 -11.30
C LYS A 67 11.87 -21.84 -12.33
N PRO A 68 12.71 -22.77 -12.83
CA PRO A 68 13.53 -22.48 -14.00
C PRO A 68 12.64 -22.22 -15.22
N SER A 69 13.18 -21.50 -16.20
CA SER A 69 12.51 -21.28 -17.49
C SER A 69 12.62 -22.50 -18.40
N CYS A 70 12.04 -22.40 -19.61
CA CYS A 70 12.24 -23.40 -20.64
C CYS A 70 13.60 -23.30 -21.34
N ASP A 71 14.41 -22.28 -20.99
CA ASP A 71 15.76 -22.08 -21.51
C ASP A 71 16.81 -22.27 -20.40
N PRO A 72 17.42 -23.48 -20.30
CA PRO A 72 18.43 -23.75 -19.27
C PRO A 72 19.71 -22.90 -19.41
N ILE A 73 20.01 -22.42 -20.62
CA ILE A 73 21.19 -21.60 -20.87
C ILE A 73 20.95 -20.19 -20.29
N ALA A 74 19.78 -19.63 -20.52
CA ALA A 74 19.40 -18.35 -19.96
C ALA A 74 19.32 -18.42 -18.42
N ASP A 75 18.76 -19.50 -17.86
CA ASP A 75 18.73 -19.73 -16.41
C ASP A 75 20.15 -19.82 -15.83
N HIS A 76 21.06 -20.53 -16.48
CA HIS A 76 22.45 -20.63 -16.04
C HIS A 76 23.18 -19.29 -16.05
N ARG A 77 23.00 -18.50 -17.11
CA ARG A 77 23.58 -17.15 -17.24
C ARG A 77 23.03 -16.23 -16.14
N PHE A 78 21.72 -16.26 -15.94
CA PHE A 78 21.08 -15.47 -14.90
C PHE A 78 21.54 -15.88 -13.49
N THR A 79 21.63 -17.17 -13.22
CA THR A 79 22.16 -17.71 -11.95
C THR A 79 23.60 -17.27 -11.71
N THR A 80 24.45 -17.25 -12.76
CA THR A 80 25.83 -16.77 -12.68
C THR A 80 25.86 -15.27 -12.42
N PHE A 81 25.02 -14.48 -13.06
CA PHE A 81 24.87 -13.05 -12.79
C PHE A 81 24.51 -12.80 -11.33
N ILE A 82 23.51 -13.49 -10.77
CA ILE A 82 23.09 -13.37 -9.36
C ILE A 82 24.21 -13.76 -8.40
N ARG A 83 24.95 -14.85 -8.71
CA ARG A 83 26.11 -15.28 -7.88
C ARG A 83 27.21 -14.23 -7.80
N ASN A 84 27.42 -13.51 -8.89
CA ASN A 84 28.43 -12.46 -9.00
C ASN A 84 27.94 -11.07 -8.54
N TYR A 85 26.70 -10.96 -8.09
CA TYR A 85 26.13 -9.72 -7.59
C TYR A 85 26.56 -9.46 -6.13
N THR A 86 27.84 -9.08 -5.96
CA THR A 86 28.52 -9.02 -4.66
C THR A 86 29.34 -7.74 -4.46
N LYS A 87 29.41 -6.84 -5.45
CA LYS A 87 30.22 -5.61 -5.33
C LYS A 87 29.54 -4.66 -4.35
N GLU A 88 30.31 -3.98 -3.51
CA GLU A 88 29.78 -2.98 -2.57
C GLU A 88 29.06 -1.82 -3.27
N SER A 89 29.49 -1.49 -4.49
CA SER A 89 28.84 -0.48 -5.31
C SER A 89 27.51 -0.90 -5.91
N ASP A 90 27.23 -2.22 -5.98
CA ASP A 90 25.94 -2.69 -6.49
C ASP A 90 24.82 -2.32 -5.50
N PRO A 91 23.66 -1.84 -5.95
CA PRO A 91 22.52 -1.61 -5.09
C PRO A 91 22.01 -2.92 -4.46
N ILE A 92 21.23 -2.84 -3.41
CA ILE A 92 20.59 -4.02 -2.83
C ILE A 92 19.57 -4.56 -3.84
N LEU A 93 19.62 -5.85 -4.13
CA LEU A 93 18.68 -6.52 -5.02
C LEU A 93 17.77 -7.45 -4.21
N MET A 94 16.47 -7.27 -4.32
CA MET A 94 15.48 -8.07 -3.63
C MET A 94 14.58 -8.82 -4.61
N PHE A 95 14.23 -10.07 -4.26
CA PHE A 95 13.27 -10.89 -4.97
C PHE A 95 12.15 -11.37 -4.05
N PRO A 96 10.96 -11.68 -4.57
CA PRO A 96 9.89 -12.23 -3.76
C PRO A 96 10.22 -13.66 -3.32
N GLN A 97 9.91 -13.95 -2.05
CA GLN A 97 9.83 -15.30 -1.50
C GLN A 97 8.39 -15.73 -1.53
N GLY A 98 8.06 -16.64 -2.41
CA GLY A 98 6.73 -17.25 -2.44
C GLY A 98 6.58 -18.35 -1.40
N PHE A 99 5.33 -18.64 -1.05
CA PHE A 99 4.97 -19.74 -0.16
C PHE A 99 4.15 -20.80 -0.92
N ARG A 100 4.21 -22.02 -0.40
CA ARG A 100 3.39 -23.12 -0.87
C ARG A 100 2.40 -23.48 0.22
N GLU A 101 1.13 -23.37 -0.11
CA GLU A 101 0.07 -23.90 0.73
C GLU A 101 0.17 -25.42 0.78
N PRO A 102 -0.10 -26.02 1.93
CA PRO A 102 -0.13 -27.47 2.06
C PRO A 102 -1.27 -28.06 1.24
N LEU A 103 -1.05 -29.26 0.72
CA LEU A 103 -2.12 -30.02 0.04
C LEU A 103 -3.14 -30.57 1.05
N ASP A 104 -2.70 -30.80 2.28
CA ASP A 104 -3.51 -31.23 3.40
C ASP A 104 -3.86 -29.99 4.24
N PRO A 105 -5.14 -29.75 4.63
CA PRO A 105 -5.53 -28.64 5.47
C PRO A 105 -4.82 -28.55 6.82
N GLU A 106 -4.33 -29.72 7.34
CA GLU A 106 -3.53 -29.77 8.59
C GLU A 106 -2.02 -29.58 8.36
N GLY A 107 -1.60 -29.46 7.10
CA GLY A 107 -0.21 -29.26 6.73
C GLY A 107 0.29 -27.86 7.04
N ALA A 108 1.62 -27.71 7.13
CA ALA A 108 2.24 -26.39 7.31
C ALA A 108 2.52 -25.72 5.97
N VAL A 109 2.32 -24.40 5.91
CA VAL A 109 2.80 -23.55 4.82
C VAL A 109 4.34 -23.64 4.78
N THR A 110 4.92 -23.76 3.60
CA THR A 110 6.36 -23.87 3.44
C THR A 110 6.89 -22.84 2.45
N PRO A 111 8.14 -22.34 2.64
CA PRO A 111 8.74 -21.46 1.67
C PRO A 111 8.95 -22.21 0.35
N ARG A 112 8.64 -21.55 -0.76
CA ARG A 112 8.86 -22.11 -2.09
C ARG A 112 10.33 -21.95 -2.46
N ALA A 113 11.01 -23.06 -2.67
CA ALA A 113 12.41 -23.04 -3.12
C ALA A 113 12.53 -22.36 -4.50
N SER A 114 13.65 -21.68 -4.73
CA SER A 114 13.99 -21.07 -6.01
C SER A 114 15.24 -21.73 -6.59
N PHE A 115 15.32 -21.82 -7.91
CA PHE A 115 16.52 -22.28 -8.59
C PHE A 115 17.73 -21.36 -8.35
N LEU A 116 17.50 -20.15 -7.83
CA LEU A 116 18.53 -19.18 -7.48
C LEU A 116 19.09 -19.33 -6.05
N ASP A 117 18.48 -20.15 -5.20
CA ASP A 117 18.87 -20.24 -3.78
C ASP A 117 20.35 -20.54 -3.59
N ALA A 118 20.89 -21.48 -4.37
CA ALA A 118 22.30 -21.82 -4.34
C ALA A 118 23.24 -20.68 -4.80
N ALA A 119 22.73 -19.75 -5.62
CA ALA A 119 23.52 -18.61 -6.08
C ALA A 119 23.59 -17.48 -5.02
N MET A 120 22.64 -17.46 -4.09
CA MET A 120 22.53 -16.41 -3.07
C MET A 120 23.24 -16.75 -1.76
N THR A 121 23.96 -17.86 -1.66
CA THR A 121 24.59 -18.34 -0.40
C THR A 121 25.81 -17.56 0.03
N SER A 122 26.45 -16.81 -0.86
CA SER A 122 27.64 -16.01 -0.54
C SER A 122 27.37 -15.00 0.57
N THR A 123 28.27 -14.91 1.55
CA THR A 123 28.19 -13.92 2.65
C THR A 123 28.23 -12.47 2.13
N ASN A 124 28.88 -12.24 0.99
CA ASN A 124 28.98 -10.93 0.35
C ASN A 124 27.84 -10.69 -0.65
N SER A 125 26.89 -11.61 -0.77
CA SER A 125 25.76 -11.42 -1.68
C SER A 125 24.95 -10.19 -1.28
N ARG A 126 24.65 -9.35 -2.25
CA ARG A 126 23.76 -8.20 -2.07
C ARG A 126 22.32 -8.53 -2.46
N VAL A 127 22.02 -9.82 -2.66
CA VAL A 127 20.71 -10.33 -3.04
C VAL A 127 20.00 -10.89 -1.82
N ILE A 128 18.74 -10.48 -1.62
CA ILE A 128 17.90 -10.85 -0.48
C ILE A 128 16.54 -11.33 -1.00
N LYS A 129 15.94 -12.28 -0.30
CA LYS A 129 14.54 -12.65 -0.50
C LYS A 129 13.66 -12.05 0.57
N THR A 130 12.48 -11.59 0.18
CA THR A 130 11.48 -10.99 1.05
C THR A 130 10.08 -11.36 0.55
N SER A 131 9.04 -11.12 1.31
CA SER A 131 7.72 -11.65 0.99
C SER A 131 6.67 -10.55 0.81
N ALA A 132 5.88 -10.65 -0.25
CA ALA A 132 4.67 -9.85 -0.41
C ALA A 132 3.54 -10.50 0.41
N LEU A 133 3.22 -9.92 1.56
CA LEU A 133 2.31 -10.50 2.56
C LEU A 133 0.99 -9.73 2.61
N PHE A 134 0.26 -9.74 1.51
CA PHE A 134 -1.01 -9.04 1.41
C PHE A 134 -2.16 -9.85 2.00
N ASN A 135 -3.12 -9.14 2.61
CA ASN A 135 -4.34 -9.71 3.14
C ASN A 135 -5.55 -9.08 2.42
N ILE A 136 -6.23 -9.90 1.64
CA ILE A 136 -7.47 -9.54 0.94
C ILE A 136 -8.62 -9.67 1.93
N ASP A 137 -9.51 -8.66 1.99
CA ASP A 137 -10.67 -8.70 2.87
C ASP A 137 -11.70 -9.70 2.33
N ASP A 138 -12.02 -10.73 3.13
CA ASP A 138 -12.95 -11.80 2.74
C ASP A 138 -14.38 -11.30 2.49
N ASN A 139 -14.76 -10.12 3.01
CA ASN A 139 -16.11 -9.60 2.87
C ASN A 139 -16.39 -8.97 1.51
N ASP A 140 -15.39 -8.30 0.92
CA ASP A 140 -15.59 -7.55 -0.32
C ASP A 140 -14.48 -7.76 -1.37
N GLY A 141 -13.49 -8.60 -1.07
CA GLY A 141 -12.40 -8.93 -1.98
C GLY A 141 -11.39 -7.78 -2.18
N ILE A 142 -11.51 -6.67 -1.42
CA ILE A 142 -10.64 -5.51 -1.61
C ILE A 142 -9.38 -5.63 -0.75
N LEU A 143 -8.23 -5.45 -1.39
CA LEU A 143 -6.93 -5.45 -0.73
C LEU A 143 -6.69 -4.10 -0.04
N ARG A 144 -6.60 -4.13 1.31
CA ARG A 144 -6.41 -2.92 2.13
C ARG A 144 -5.26 -3.03 3.12
N ARG A 145 -4.72 -4.24 3.32
CA ARG A 145 -3.78 -4.54 4.39
C ARG A 145 -2.65 -5.43 3.94
N TRP A 146 -1.56 -5.36 4.68
CA TRP A 146 -0.40 -6.23 4.55
C TRP A 146 0.11 -6.61 5.95
N ARG A 147 0.83 -7.74 6.05
CA ARG A 147 1.44 -8.19 7.30
C ARG A 147 2.92 -7.81 7.34
N LEU A 148 3.41 -7.49 8.52
CA LEU A 148 4.81 -7.10 8.73
C LEU A 148 5.77 -8.25 8.46
N PHE A 149 5.40 -9.45 8.86
CA PHE A 149 6.16 -10.68 8.63
C PHE A 149 5.26 -11.91 8.70
N GLU A 150 5.76 -13.03 8.22
CA GLU A 150 5.18 -14.37 8.37
C GLU A 150 6.17 -15.28 9.09
N ARG A 151 5.67 -16.12 10.02
CA ARG A 151 6.45 -17.14 10.69
C ARG A 151 5.95 -18.51 10.26
N LEU A 152 6.83 -19.34 9.69
CA LEU A 152 6.50 -20.69 9.22
C LEU A 152 7.05 -21.79 10.11
N GLY A 153 7.92 -21.49 11.07
CA GLY A 153 8.55 -22.46 11.95
C GLY A 153 9.26 -21.81 13.16
N PRO A 154 9.84 -22.62 14.03
CA PRO A 154 10.44 -22.13 15.28
C PRO A 154 11.82 -21.49 15.10
N ALA A 155 12.52 -21.73 13.98
CA ALA A 155 13.85 -21.17 13.79
C ALA A 155 13.80 -19.68 13.40
N PRO A 156 14.80 -18.86 13.77
CA PRO A 156 14.91 -17.47 13.33
C PRO A 156 14.88 -17.31 11.81
N THR A 157 15.40 -18.29 11.09
CA THR A 157 15.37 -18.35 9.61
C THR A 157 13.98 -18.58 9.03
N ASP A 158 13.02 -19.00 9.85
CA ASP A 158 11.63 -19.23 9.44
C ASP A 158 10.77 -17.97 9.56
N LEU A 159 11.38 -16.84 9.91
CA LEU A 159 10.79 -15.50 9.87
C LEU A 159 11.01 -14.85 8.51
N TYR A 160 9.92 -14.49 7.87
CA TYR A 160 9.90 -13.89 6.54
C TYR A 160 9.34 -12.47 6.63
N PRO A 161 10.23 -11.45 6.70
CA PRO A 161 9.81 -10.06 6.70
C PRO A 161 9.11 -9.69 5.39
N SER A 162 8.13 -8.79 5.48
CA SER A 162 7.49 -8.25 4.28
C SER A 162 8.46 -7.41 3.43
N VAL A 163 8.09 -7.19 2.17
CA VAL A 163 8.83 -6.31 1.25
C VAL A 163 8.97 -4.92 1.87
N GLU A 164 7.89 -4.36 2.37
CA GLU A 164 7.81 -3.01 2.91
C GLU A 164 8.74 -2.83 4.11
N LEU A 165 8.67 -3.76 5.06
CA LEU A 165 9.51 -3.71 6.26
C LEU A 165 10.97 -3.94 5.91
N SER A 166 11.26 -4.83 4.96
CA SER A 166 12.61 -5.09 4.48
C SER A 166 13.20 -3.87 3.77
N VAL A 167 12.45 -3.25 2.86
CA VAL A 167 12.84 -2.00 2.18
C VAL A 167 13.13 -0.93 3.22
N TYR A 168 12.21 -0.72 4.17
CA TYR A 168 12.41 0.27 5.23
C TYR A 168 13.70 0.00 6.02
N ALA A 169 13.89 -1.22 6.54
CA ALA A 169 15.04 -1.55 7.37
C ALA A 169 16.39 -1.45 6.63
N LEU A 170 16.40 -1.79 5.34
CA LEU A 170 17.62 -1.80 4.52
C LEU A 170 17.99 -0.42 3.97
N THR A 171 17.05 0.51 3.93
CA THR A 171 17.29 1.87 3.39
C THR A 171 17.49 2.93 4.47
N GLN A 172 17.35 2.58 5.76
CA GLN A 172 17.58 3.49 6.88
C GLN A 172 19.04 3.50 7.34
N PRO A 173 19.57 4.67 7.74
CA PRO A 173 20.89 4.74 8.37
C PRO A 173 20.87 4.11 9.78
N PRO A 174 22.02 3.61 10.29
CA PRO A 174 23.31 3.49 9.60
C PRO A 174 23.29 2.36 8.56
N PHE A 175 23.84 2.63 7.39
CA PHE A 175 23.88 1.63 6.31
C PHE A 175 24.84 0.51 6.68
N LYS A 176 24.33 -0.72 6.67
CA LYS A 176 25.06 -1.95 6.94
C LYS A 176 25.10 -2.83 5.70
N PRO A 177 26.03 -3.81 5.63
CA PRO A 177 25.94 -4.84 4.60
C PRO A 177 24.56 -5.48 4.58
N PRO A 178 23.92 -5.65 3.40
CA PRO A 178 22.49 -6.02 3.31
C PRO A 178 22.11 -7.27 4.10
N ARG A 179 22.95 -8.30 4.07
CA ARG A 179 22.69 -9.53 4.83
C ARG A 179 22.77 -9.36 6.34
N VAL A 180 23.67 -8.48 6.80
CA VAL A 180 23.78 -8.16 8.23
C VAL A 180 22.54 -7.40 8.67
N ALA A 181 22.14 -6.38 7.93
CA ALA A 181 20.93 -5.60 8.23
C ALA A 181 19.66 -6.45 8.18
N PHE A 182 19.57 -7.36 7.20
CA PHE A 182 18.41 -8.25 7.07
C PHE A 182 18.35 -9.28 8.22
N LYS A 183 19.50 -9.85 8.61
CA LYS A 183 19.56 -10.74 9.76
C LYS A 183 19.18 -10.00 11.05
N GLU A 184 19.70 -8.80 11.29
CA GLU A 184 19.29 -7.99 12.43
C GLU A 184 17.80 -7.69 12.45
N LEU A 185 17.18 -7.50 11.28
CA LEU A 185 15.73 -7.37 11.19
C LEU A 185 15.05 -8.66 11.65
N GLN A 186 15.49 -9.84 11.18
CA GLN A 186 14.93 -11.12 11.61
C GLN A 186 15.11 -11.34 13.11
N ASP A 187 16.30 -11.07 13.65
CA ASP A 187 16.61 -11.20 15.09
C ASP A 187 15.70 -10.26 15.93
N LYS A 188 15.41 -9.05 15.44
CA LYS A 188 14.48 -8.12 16.08
C LYS A 188 13.02 -8.59 16.00
N LEU A 189 12.61 -9.20 14.90
CA LEU A 189 11.27 -9.77 14.78
C LEU A 189 11.08 -10.99 15.69
N GLU A 190 12.14 -11.77 15.93
CA GLU A 190 12.12 -12.86 16.89
C GLU A 190 11.92 -12.35 18.33
N LEU A 191 12.54 -11.22 18.70
CA LEU A 191 12.34 -10.60 20.00
C LEU A 191 10.88 -10.17 20.25
N LEU A 192 10.09 -9.88 19.21
CA LEU A 192 8.68 -9.56 19.38
C LEU A 192 7.84 -10.70 19.99
N GLU A 193 8.34 -11.93 20.04
CA GLU A 193 7.64 -13.02 20.68
C GLU A 193 7.76 -12.98 22.21
N THR A 194 8.82 -12.35 22.70
CA THR A 194 9.11 -12.25 24.14
C THR A 194 8.97 -10.83 24.67
N GLU A 195 9.02 -9.83 23.81
CA GLU A 195 8.92 -8.43 24.15
C GLU A 195 7.65 -7.82 23.55
N GLU A 196 7.00 -6.92 24.28
CA GLU A 196 5.80 -6.22 23.80
C GLU A 196 6.12 -5.29 22.63
N THR A 197 7.33 -4.76 22.57
CA THR A 197 7.74 -3.77 21.56
C THR A 197 9.19 -3.91 21.15
N VAL A 198 9.45 -3.77 19.86
CA VAL A 198 10.82 -3.75 19.30
C VAL A 198 10.96 -2.58 18.32
N LYS A 199 12.15 -1.94 18.32
CA LYS A 199 12.45 -0.82 17.41
C LYS A 199 13.20 -1.27 16.17
N VAL A 200 12.68 -0.87 14.99
CA VAL A 200 13.34 -1.00 13.69
C VAL A 200 13.50 0.41 13.10
N GLY A 201 14.70 0.97 13.15
CA GLY A 201 14.89 2.39 12.84
C GLY A 201 14.08 3.27 13.78
N GLN A 202 13.21 4.11 13.21
CA GLN A 202 12.28 4.97 13.96
C GLN A 202 10.92 4.30 14.24
N LEU A 203 10.66 3.14 13.61
CA LEU A 203 9.41 2.42 13.80
C LEU A 203 9.44 1.61 15.10
N THR A 204 8.33 1.63 15.84
CA THR A 204 8.09 0.75 16.98
C THR A 204 7.11 -0.33 16.59
N LEU A 205 7.59 -1.57 16.50
CA LEU A 205 6.78 -2.76 16.26
C LEU A 205 6.14 -3.20 17.58
N HIS A 206 4.93 -3.72 17.53
CA HIS A 206 4.22 -4.26 18.68
C HIS A 206 3.84 -5.72 18.45
N SER A 207 3.94 -6.55 19.49
CA SER A 207 3.67 -8.00 19.43
C SER A 207 2.19 -8.36 19.26
N HIS A 208 1.27 -7.41 19.49
CA HIS A 208 -0.17 -7.70 19.37
C HIS A 208 -0.57 -8.03 17.92
N ALA A 209 -1.31 -9.11 17.72
CA ALA A 209 -1.69 -9.64 16.42
C ALA A 209 -2.41 -8.61 15.52
N ASP A 210 -3.26 -7.75 16.10
CA ASP A 210 -3.96 -6.68 15.38
C ASP A 210 -3.04 -5.56 14.89
N ARG A 211 -1.81 -5.48 15.43
CA ARG A 211 -0.78 -4.53 15.02
C ARG A 211 0.26 -5.10 14.05
N LEU A 212 0.25 -6.41 13.86
CA LEU A 212 1.07 -7.07 12.83
C LEU A 212 0.51 -6.85 11.43
N GLU A 213 -0.80 -6.57 11.33
CA GLU A 213 -1.44 -6.17 10.08
C GLU A 213 -1.49 -4.65 9.98
N GLN A 214 -0.94 -4.12 8.89
CA GLN A 214 -0.89 -2.70 8.59
C GLN A 214 -1.81 -2.35 7.43
N ARG A 215 -2.35 -1.13 7.43
CA ARG A 215 -3.14 -0.61 6.31
C ARG A 215 -2.26 -0.01 5.24
N ILE A 216 -2.70 -0.17 3.99
CA ILE A 216 -2.11 0.52 2.85
C ILE A 216 -2.86 1.86 2.67
N ILE A 217 -2.11 2.95 2.60
CA ILE A 217 -2.60 4.23 2.09
C ILE A 217 -2.33 4.25 0.58
N TYR A 218 -3.38 4.08 -0.19
CA TYR A 218 -3.30 4.18 -1.64
C TYR A 218 -3.23 5.65 -2.04
N SER A 219 -2.03 6.23 -2.04
CA SER A 219 -1.78 7.63 -2.42
C SER A 219 -1.28 7.78 -3.85
N ILE A 220 -0.87 6.67 -4.47
CA ILE A 220 -0.31 6.64 -5.83
C ILE A 220 -1.28 5.85 -6.72
N PRO A 221 -2.04 6.51 -7.62
CA PRO A 221 -2.92 5.82 -8.56
C PRO A 221 -2.12 5.14 -9.66
N LYS A 222 -2.70 4.12 -10.29
CA LYS A 222 -2.15 3.52 -11.52
C LYS A 222 -2.11 4.54 -12.65
N ASP A 223 -3.23 5.23 -12.85
CA ASP A 223 -3.41 6.25 -13.87
C ASP A 223 -3.79 7.55 -13.19
N LEU A 224 -3.05 8.63 -13.46
CA LEU A 224 -3.40 9.94 -12.95
C LEU A 224 -4.64 10.45 -13.72
N PRO A 225 -5.68 10.90 -13.02
CA PRO A 225 -6.79 11.54 -13.70
C PRO A 225 -6.29 12.82 -14.42
N PRO A 226 -6.92 13.22 -15.54
CA PRO A 226 -6.45 14.33 -16.38
C PRO A 226 -6.28 15.67 -15.66
N TRP A 227 -6.93 15.84 -14.51
CA TRP A 227 -6.91 17.06 -13.69
C TRP A 227 -5.91 16.99 -12.53
N ALA A 228 -5.27 15.84 -12.29
CA ALA A 228 -4.30 15.68 -11.22
C ALA A 228 -2.87 15.89 -11.75
N SER A 229 -2.09 16.65 -11.01
CA SER A 229 -0.65 16.75 -11.23
C SER A 229 0.06 15.52 -10.65
N THR A 230 1.13 15.09 -11.30
CA THR A 230 2.03 14.10 -10.72
C THR A 230 2.60 14.65 -9.41
N PRO A 231 2.50 13.92 -8.29
CA PRO A 231 3.15 14.34 -7.06
C PRO A 231 4.65 14.54 -7.30
N GLU A 232 5.19 15.66 -6.82
CA GLU A 232 6.60 16.02 -6.98
C GLU A 232 7.31 16.05 -5.63
N ILE A 233 8.59 15.75 -5.66
CA ILE A 233 9.53 15.93 -4.55
C ILE A 233 10.60 16.93 -4.99
N LEU A 234 11.16 17.66 -4.03
CA LEU A 234 12.30 18.52 -4.28
C LEU A 234 13.59 17.74 -4.03
N ARG A 235 14.47 17.69 -5.03
CA ARG A 235 15.85 17.24 -4.82
C ARG A 235 16.60 18.20 -3.91
N ALA A 236 17.74 17.76 -3.41
CA ALA A 236 18.64 18.60 -2.59
C ALA A 236 19.10 19.87 -3.32
N ASP A 237 19.15 19.86 -4.66
CA ASP A 237 19.47 21.00 -5.52
C ASP A 237 18.25 21.91 -5.84
N GLY A 238 17.06 21.58 -5.29
CA GLY A 238 15.82 22.35 -5.47
C GLY A 238 15.08 22.04 -6.78
N VAL A 239 15.54 21.06 -7.58
CA VAL A 239 14.85 20.65 -8.80
C VAL A 239 13.65 19.77 -8.45
N PRO A 240 12.43 20.09 -8.92
CA PRO A 240 11.28 19.22 -8.73
C PRO A 240 11.42 17.96 -9.59
N LEU A 241 11.21 16.80 -8.96
CA LEU A 241 11.17 15.50 -9.62
C LEU A 241 9.84 14.81 -9.34
N PRO A 242 9.30 14.02 -10.27
CA PRO A 242 8.17 13.16 -9.99
C PRO A 242 8.48 12.24 -8.82
N PHE A 243 7.54 12.13 -7.89
CA PHE A 243 7.68 11.24 -6.74
C PHE A 243 7.79 9.78 -7.18
N LEU A 244 6.93 9.35 -8.11
CA LEU A 244 7.01 8.07 -8.79
C LEU A 244 7.35 8.29 -10.26
N GLU A 245 8.49 7.75 -10.68
CA GLU A 245 8.86 7.63 -12.09
C GLU A 245 8.44 6.27 -12.62
N THR A 246 7.75 6.23 -13.75
CA THR A 246 7.37 4.97 -14.41
C THR A 246 7.97 4.91 -15.81
N ILE A 247 8.66 3.80 -16.10
CA ILE A 247 9.21 3.53 -17.42
C ILE A 247 8.77 2.16 -17.93
N SER A 248 8.33 2.09 -19.18
CA SER A 248 8.09 0.82 -19.84
C SER A 248 9.40 0.03 -20.01
N ALA A 249 9.41 -1.24 -19.60
CA ALA A 249 10.57 -2.10 -19.71
C ALA A 249 11.02 -2.30 -21.18
N ARG A 250 10.10 -2.16 -22.12
CA ARG A 250 10.39 -2.14 -23.56
C ARG A 250 11.41 -1.07 -23.92
N CYS A 251 11.33 0.11 -23.30
CA CYS A 251 12.25 1.22 -23.58
C CYS A 251 13.70 0.91 -23.19
N ILE A 252 13.89 -0.02 -22.26
CA ILE A 252 15.22 -0.46 -21.79
C ILE A 252 15.73 -1.63 -22.63
N THR A 253 14.83 -2.55 -22.99
CA THR A 253 15.24 -3.83 -23.58
C THR A 253 15.24 -3.83 -25.11
N GLU A 254 14.48 -2.91 -25.74
CA GLU A 254 14.34 -2.80 -27.19
C GLU A 254 14.87 -1.45 -27.67
N PRO A 255 16.10 -1.38 -28.24
CA PRO A 255 16.72 -0.11 -28.66
C PRO A 255 15.89 0.68 -29.67
N ASP A 256 15.09 -0.04 -30.48
CA ASP A 256 14.29 0.53 -31.56
C ASP A 256 12.82 0.76 -31.15
N ALA A 257 12.54 0.83 -29.85
CA ALA A 257 11.18 0.94 -29.32
C ALA A 257 10.36 2.15 -29.78
N GLY A 258 11.00 3.09 -30.48
CA GLY A 258 10.34 4.17 -31.20
C GLY A 258 9.95 5.37 -30.32
N PRO A 259 9.21 6.35 -30.88
CA PRO A 259 8.94 7.64 -30.24
C PRO A 259 8.09 7.56 -28.97
N SER A 260 7.42 6.44 -28.70
CA SER A 260 6.65 6.25 -27.46
C SER A 260 7.52 6.21 -26.20
N CYS A 261 8.78 5.79 -26.31
CA CYS A 261 9.75 5.85 -25.20
C CYS A 261 10.26 7.26 -24.92
N VAL A 262 10.19 8.14 -25.91
CA VAL A 262 10.62 9.54 -25.81
C VAL A 262 9.50 10.42 -25.20
N ARG A 263 8.25 10.05 -25.35
CA ARG A 263 7.10 10.88 -24.94
C ARG A 263 6.86 10.94 -23.41
N HIS A 264 7.37 9.99 -22.66
CA HIS A 264 7.26 10.03 -21.19
C HIS A 264 8.29 10.92 -20.53
N TYR A 265 9.27 11.40 -21.29
CA TYR A 265 10.33 12.31 -20.83
C TYR A 265 10.34 13.56 -21.67
N PRO A 266 9.83 14.71 -21.17
CA PRO A 266 9.74 15.98 -21.93
C PRO A 266 11.10 16.51 -22.44
N GLN A 267 12.20 15.89 -22.05
CA GLN A 267 13.56 16.40 -22.31
C GLN A 267 14.38 15.58 -23.29
N GLY A 268 13.76 14.65 -24.01
CA GLY A 268 14.42 13.98 -25.16
C GLY A 268 15.59 13.08 -24.80
N LEU A 269 15.47 12.22 -23.81
CA LEU A 269 16.57 11.65 -23.06
C LEU A 269 16.85 10.19 -23.37
N MET A 270 17.65 9.98 -24.39
CA MET A 270 18.74 8.99 -24.44
C MET A 270 20.10 9.72 -24.26
N THR A 271 20.22 10.63 -23.28
CA THR A 271 21.46 11.36 -22.99
C THR A 271 22.10 10.81 -21.71
N PRO A 272 23.40 11.04 -21.45
CA PRO A 272 24.11 10.63 -20.23
C PRO A 272 23.47 11.11 -18.92
N GLU A 273 22.58 12.10 -18.97
CA GLU A 273 21.78 12.56 -17.81
C GLU A 273 20.71 11.56 -17.36
N PHE A 274 20.41 10.53 -18.17
CA PHE A 274 19.52 9.44 -17.84
C PHE A 274 20.05 8.60 -16.65
N ASP A 275 21.34 8.57 -16.43
CA ASP A 275 21.97 7.80 -15.35
C ASP A 275 21.61 8.33 -13.96
N ASN A 276 21.10 9.56 -13.84
CA ASN A 276 20.83 10.18 -12.54
C ASN A 276 19.36 10.10 -12.07
N TRP A 277 18.40 9.74 -12.92
CA TRP A 277 17.00 9.80 -12.51
C TRP A 277 16.57 8.66 -11.57
N LEU A 278 17.25 7.52 -11.60
CA LEU A 278 17.06 6.43 -10.64
C LEU A 278 17.94 6.56 -9.39
N ASP A 279 18.89 7.51 -9.38
CA ASP A 279 19.80 7.69 -8.25
C ASP A 279 19.05 7.91 -6.96
N GLN A 280 19.45 7.19 -5.91
CA GLN A 280 18.86 7.21 -4.58
C GLN A 280 17.36 6.84 -4.50
N ARG A 281 16.76 6.33 -5.59
CA ARG A 281 15.38 5.82 -5.58
C ARG A 281 15.29 4.38 -5.10
N ILE A 282 14.12 3.99 -4.64
CA ILE A 282 13.72 2.59 -4.52
C ILE A 282 13.10 2.21 -5.86
N VAL A 283 13.71 1.28 -6.58
CA VAL A 283 13.25 0.83 -7.89
C VAL A 283 12.46 -0.47 -7.74
N VAL A 284 11.25 -0.50 -8.26
CA VAL A 284 10.45 -1.71 -8.39
C VAL A 284 10.42 -2.12 -9.86
N ILE A 285 10.80 -3.37 -10.16
CA ILE A 285 10.65 -3.98 -11.48
C ILE A 285 9.51 -4.96 -11.37
N GLY A 286 8.43 -4.79 -12.14
CA GLY A 286 7.27 -5.66 -12.00
C GLY A 286 6.40 -5.69 -13.23
N VAL A 287 5.30 -6.43 -13.17
CA VAL A 287 4.41 -6.69 -14.30
C VAL A 287 3.07 -5.96 -14.15
N SER A 288 2.58 -5.40 -15.25
CA SER A 288 1.22 -4.83 -15.32
C SER A 288 0.40 -5.34 -16.51
N TYR A 289 0.98 -6.19 -17.37
CA TYR A 289 0.25 -6.75 -18.51
C TYR A 289 -0.85 -7.72 -18.07
N LYS A 290 -1.95 -7.76 -18.80
CA LYS A 290 -3.18 -8.47 -18.39
C LYS A 290 -3.00 -9.99 -18.24
N ALA A 291 -2.18 -10.61 -19.08
CA ALA A 291 -1.96 -12.05 -19.03
C ALA A 291 -1.22 -12.53 -17.77
N ALA A 292 -0.52 -11.64 -17.06
CA ALA A 292 0.12 -11.95 -15.77
C ALA A 292 -0.89 -12.31 -14.68
N ARG A 293 -2.13 -11.80 -14.77
CA ARG A 293 -3.20 -11.99 -13.77
C ARG A 293 -2.81 -11.54 -12.34
N ASP A 294 -1.77 -10.73 -12.23
CA ASP A 294 -1.31 -10.16 -10.97
C ASP A 294 -2.00 -8.81 -10.75
N THR A 295 -3.30 -8.84 -10.52
CA THR A 295 -4.12 -7.65 -10.28
C THR A 295 -5.00 -7.85 -9.08
N PHE A 296 -5.14 -6.78 -8.28
CA PHE A 296 -5.91 -6.75 -7.04
C PHE A 296 -6.94 -5.62 -7.10
N ASP A 297 -8.11 -5.89 -6.57
CA ASP A 297 -9.09 -4.85 -6.33
C ASP A 297 -8.69 -4.05 -5.09
N THR A 298 -8.54 -2.75 -5.26
CA THR A 298 -8.11 -1.80 -4.23
C THR A 298 -9.16 -0.70 -4.04
N PRO A 299 -9.09 0.11 -2.98
CA PRO A 299 -9.97 1.27 -2.82
C PRO A 299 -9.94 2.27 -3.98
N LEU A 300 -8.95 2.20 -4.85
CA LEU A 300 -8.80 3.06 -6.03
C LEU A 300 -9.12 2.36 -7.35
N GLY A 301 -9.75 1.18 -7.29
CA GLY A 301 -9.99 0.31 -8.44
C GLY A 301 -8.93 -0.77 -8.59
N THR A 302 -9.01 -1.51 -9.70
CA THR A 302 -8.10 -2.63 -9.99
C THR A 302 -6.69 -2.13 -10.29
N MET A 303 -5.69 -2.69 -9.59
CA MET A 303 -4.29 -2.25 -9.63
C MET A 303 -3.36 -3.45 -9.77
N PRO A 304 -2.25 -3.36 -10.55
CA PRO A 304 -1.22 -4.39 -10.60
C PRO A 304 -0.58 -4.61 -9.22
N GLY A 305 -0.19 -5.85 -8.91
CA GLY A 305 0.44 -6.20 -7.63
C GLY A 305 1.67 -5.36 -7.31
N SER A 306 2.53 -5.11 -8.29
CA SER A 306 3.70 -4.25 -8.12
C SER A 306 3.35 -2.81 -7.74
N MET A 307 2.21 -2.26 -8.22
CA MET A 307 1.72 -0.95 -7.81
C MET A 307 1.13 -0.96 -6.39
N VAL A 308 0.56 -2.08 -5.96
CA VAL A 308 0.14 -2.28 -4.55
C VAL A 308 1.39 -2.25 -3.65
N ILE A 309 2.45 -2.96 -4.03
CA ILE A 309 3.75 -2.96 -3.31
C ILE A 309 4.33 -1.55 -3.24
N ILE A 310 4.32 -0.78 -4.33
CA ILE A 310 4.76 0.61 -4.35
C ILE A 310 3.97 1.47 -3.35
N ASN A 311 2.64 1.34 -3.31
CA ASN A 311 1.80 2.06 -2.36
C ASN A 311 2.05 1.64 -0.91
N SER A 312 2.30 0.36 -0.64
CA SER A 312 2.57 -0.14 0.71
C SER A 312 3.96 0.27 1.21
N ILE A 313 4.99 0.22 0.35
CA ILE A 313 6.33 0.78 0.65
C ILE A 313 6.21 2.28 0.95
N ASN A 314 5.49 3.03 0.12
CA ASN A 314 5.27 4.45 0.36
C ASN A 314 4.54 4.70 1.68
N THR A 315 3.53 3.89 1.98
CA THR A 315 2.78 4.00 3.24
C THR A 315 3.72 3.89 4.44
N LEU A 316 4.58 2.88 4.46
CA LEU A 316 5.48 2.67 5.59
C LEU A 316 6.55 3.76 5.70
N ASN A 317 7.13 4.17 4.58
CA ASN A 317 8.20 5.16 4.54
C ASN A 317 7.71 6.58 4.88
N GLN A 318 6.53 6.95 4.42
CA GLN A 318 6.00 8.31 4.55
C GLN A 318 5.14 8.49 5.81
N TYR A 319 4.32 7.50 6.13
CA TYR A 319 3.31 7.62 7.20
C TYR A 319 3.61 6.72 8.41
N GLY A 320 4.57 5.78 8.29
CA GLY A 320 4.82 4.77 9.32
C GLY A 320 3.63 3.83 9.48
N PHE A 321 3.37 3.43 10.72
CA PHE A 321 2.22 2.58 11.03
C PHE A 321 0.96 3.41 11.23
N ILE A 322 -0.10 3.01 10.55
CA ILE A 322 -1.42 3.61 10.76
C ILE A 322 -2.03 3.00 12.02
N THR A 323 -1.95 3.76 13.09
CA THR A 323 -2.46 3.33 14.39
C THR A 323 -3.95 3.64 14.53
N ARG A 324 -4.70 2.70 15.11
CA ARG A 324 -6.02 3.01 15.65
C ARG A 324 -5.84 3.67 17.02
N PRO A 325 -6.60 4.72 17.35
CA PRO A 325 -6.59 5.26 18.70
C PRO A 325 -6.98 4.14 19.67
N ASN A 326 -6.49 4.24 20.91
CA ASN A 326 -6.89 3.34 21.97
C ASN A 326 -8.42 3.28 22.05
N LEU A 327 -8.98 2.10 22.31
CA LEU A 327 -10.44 1.87 22.39
C LEU A 327 -11.14 2.89 23.32
N TYR A 328 -10.54 3.22 24.45
CA TYR A 328 -11.10 4.19 25.39
C TYR A 328 -11.10 5.63 24.81
N ILE A 329 -10.08 6.00 24.06
CA ILE A 329 -10.01 7.30 23.38
C ILE A 329 -11.06 7.35 22.26
N SER A 330 -11.19 6.27 21.50
CA SER A 330 -12.20 6.15 20.44
C SER A 330 -13.61 6.24 20.98
N LEU A 331 -13.94 5.43 22.02
CA LEU A 331 -15.24 5.48 22.69
C LEU A 331 -15.50 6.85 23.35
N GLY A 332 -14.50 7.42 24.00
CA GLY A 332 -14.62 8.76 24.60
C GLY A 332 -14.93 9.83 23.57
N LEU A 333 -14.27 9.80 22.40
CA LEU A 333 -14.53 10.70 21.29
C LEU A 333 -15.93 10.49 20.70
N GLU A 334 -16.36 9.24 20.51
CA GLU A 334 -17.71 8.90 20.03
C GLU A 334 -18.79 9.42 20.97
N VAL A 335 -18.65 9.16 22.28
CA VAL A 335 -19.58 9.67 23.30
C VAL A 335 -19.58 11.19 23.32
N PHE A 336 -18.42 11.83 23.25
CA PHE A 336 -18.31 13.28 23.20
C PHE A 336 -19.03 13.86 21.97
N ILE A 337 -18.86 13.28 20.79
CA ILE A 337 -19.55 13.70 19.56
C ILE A 337 -21.07 13.54 19.70
N ILE A 338 -21.54 12.43 20.28
CA ILE A 338 -22.98 12.17 20.52
C ILE A 338 -23.54 13.23 21.49
N LEU A 339 -22.86 13.50 22.61
CA LEU A 339 -23.29 14.49 23.60
C LEU A 339 -23.29 15.91 23.03
N LEU A 340 -22.26 16.24 22.26
CA LEU A 340 -22.18 17.54 21.56
C LEU A 340 -23.32 17.68 20.55
N GLY A 341 -23.60 16.65 19.77
CA GLY A 341 -24.72 16.60 18.83
C GLY A 341 -26.05 16.76 19.52
N TYR A 342 -26.26 16.03 20.64
CA TYR A 342 -27.48 16.14 21.44
C TYR A 342 -27.66 17.56 22.01
N TRP A 343 -26.62 18.13 22.60
CA TRP A 343 -26.64 19.46 23.19
C TRP A 343 -26.90 20.52 22.13
N ALA A 344 -26.24 20.47 21.01
CA ALA A 344 -26.43 21.38 19.89
C ALA A 344 -27.84 21.23 19.28
N HIS A 345 -28.39 20.00 19.20
CA HIS A 345 -29.76 19.76 18.79
C HIS A 345 -30.77 20.42 19.75
N GLN A 346 -30.59 20.31 21.07
CA GLN A 346 -31.44 20.97 22.05
C GLN A 346 -31.45 22.51 21.91
N LEU A 347 -30.29 23.10 21.62
CA LEU A 347 -30.18 24.55 21.41
C LEU A 347 -30.83 25.02 20.11
N MET A 348 -30.80 24.21 19.06
CA MET A 348 -31.22 24.57 17.70
C MET A 348 -32.55 23.96 17.27
N ALA A 349 -33.12 23.01 18.01
CA ALA A 349 -34.32 22.25 17.64
C ALA A 349 -35.55 23.10 17.27
N LYS A 350 -35.61 24.35 17.77
CA LYS A 350 -36.68 25.30 17.42
C LYS A 350 -36.41 26.09 16.13
N LYS A 351 -35.21 26.03 15.56
CA LYS A 351 -34.77 26.90 14.45
C LYS A 351 -34.33 26.17 13.19
N ILE A 352 -33.87 24.93 13.29
CA ILE A 352 -33.24 24.18 12.19
C ILE A 352 -33.87 22.78 12.09
N ASN A 353 -34.17 22.36 10.87
CA ASN A 353 -34.63 21.00 10.61
C ASN A 353 -33.53 19.99 11.03
N PRO A 354 -33.84 18.92 11.78
CA PRO A 354 -32.88 17.88 12.22
C PRO A 354 -31.98 17.34 11.12
N LEU A 355 -32.53 17.14 9.92
CA LEU A 355 -31.79 16.60 8.78
C LEU A 355 -30.65 17.53 8.33
N TRP A 356 -30.89 18.85 8.28
CA TRP A 356 -29.86 19.83 7.93
C TRP A 356 -28.81 19.96 9.03
N PHE A 357 -29.21 19.75 10.28
CA PHE A 357 -28.29 19.74 11.41
C PHE A 357 -27.35 18.55 11.38
N SER A 358 -27.86 17.32 11.15
CA SER A 358 -27.04 16.11 11.01
C SER A 358 -26.07 16.20 9.83
N LEU A 359 -26.54 16.76 8.71
CA LEU A 359 -25.70 17.03 7.54
C LEU A 359 -24.58 18.03 7.86
N GLY A 360 -24.88 19.09 8.63
CA GLY A 360 -23.89 20.08 9.05
C GLY A 360 -22.80 19.47 9.94
N ILE A 361 -23.17 18.59 10.89
CA ILE A 361 -22.20 17.85 11.72
C ILE A 361 -21.36 16.92 10.85
N ALA A 362 -21.96 16.18 9.92
CA ALA A 362 -21.20 15.31 9.03
C ALA A 362 -20.17 16.07 8.20
N LEU A 363 -20.57 17.23 7.63
CA LEU A 363 -19.68 18.09 6.85
C LEU A 363 -18.54 18.68 7.71
N LEU A 364 -18.76 18.94 9.00
CA LEU A 364 -17.73 19.43 9.92
C LEU A 364 -16.78 18.31 10.36
N LEU A 365 -17.28 17.08 10.51
CA LEU A 365 -16.46 15.94 10.93
C LEU A 365 -15.58 15.40 9.79
N LEU A 366 -15.99 15.53 8.53
CA LEU A 366 -15.21 15.05 7.38
C LEU A 366 -13.79 15.65 7.33
N PRO A 367 -13.57 16.98 7.39
CA PRO A 367 -12.22 17.55 7.39
C PRO A 367 -11.42 17.16 8.63
N LEU A 368 -12.08 16.98 9.78
CA LEU A 368 -11.42 16.52 11.00
C LEU A 368 -10.93 15.07 10.84
N CYS A 369 -11.77 14.17 10.34
CA CYS A 369 -11.38 12.79 10.05
C CYS A 369 -10.26 12.72 9.01
N TYR A 370 -10.33 13.58 7.99
CA TYR A 370 -9.29 13.69 6.97
C TYR A 370 -7.96 14.17 7.57
N HIS A 371 -7.99 15.15 8.48
CA HIS A 371 -6.79 15.64 9.16
C HIS A 371 -6.13 14.56 10.02
N PHE A 372 -6.90 13.82 10.82
CA PHE A 372 -6.40 12.69 11.60
C PHE A 372 -5.89 11.54 10.72
N PHE A 373 -6.56 11.29 9.61
CA PHE A 373 -6.11 10.29 8.64
C PHE A 373 -4.73 10.63 8.05
N LYS A 374 -4.46 11.91 7.76
CA LYS A 374 -3.12 12.38 7.35
C LYS A 374 -2.04 12.14 8.40
N MET A 375 -2.41 12.08 9.67
CA MET A 375 -1.51 11.77 10.78
C MET A 375 -1.39 10.27 11.04
N GLY A 376 -1.90 9.41 10.16
CA GLY A 376 -1.91 7.96 10.33
C GLY A 376 -2.91 7.46 11.39
N VAL A 377 -3.88 8.29 11.80
CA VAL A 377 -4.88 7.93 12.80
C VAL A 377 -6.25 7.75 12.15
N TRP A 378 -6.81 6.56 12.27
CA TRP A 378 -8.13 6.24 11.74
C TRP A 378 -9.23 6.50 12.79
N LEU A 379 -10.08 7.50 12.57
CA LEU A 379 -11.24 7.77 13.41
C LEU A 379 -12.50 7.10 12.85
N THR A 380 -13.19 6.33 13.68
CA THR A 380 -14.47 5.70 13.33
C THR A 380 -15.60 6.61 13.78
N VAL A 381 -16.13 7.45 12.89
CA VAL A 381 -17.24 8.38 13.20
C VAL A 381 -18.59 7.95 12.61
N ALA A 382 -18.67 6.75 12.03
CA ALA A 382 -19.90 6.26 11.41
C ALA A 382 -21.02 6.01 12.44
N ILE A 383 -20.66 5.45 13.61
CA ILE A 383 -21.63 5.10 14.66
C ILE A 383 -22.34 6.33 15.23
N PRO A 384 -21.64 7.43 15.63
CA PRO A 384 -22.29 8.65 16.06
C PRO A 384 -23.23 9.27 15.04
N LEU A 385 -22.85 9.27 13.76
CA LEU A 385 -23.70 9.79 12.67
C LEU A 385 -24.97 8.96 12.45
N ILE A 386 -24.87 7.64 12.54
CA ILE A 386 -26.01 6.73 12.43
C ILE A 386 -26.94 6.92 13.63
N LEU A 387 -26.42 6.98 14.84
CA LEU A 387 -27.22 7.14 16.07
C LEU A 387 -27.95 8.49 16.09
N THR A 388 -27.31 9.59 15.70
CA THR A 388 -27.99 10.90 15.60
C THR A 388 -29.10 10.87 14.54
N SER A 389 -28.89 10.22 13.40
CA SER A 389 -29.91 10.05 12.36
C SER A 389 -31.11 9.22 12.83
N PHE A 390 -30.90 8.19 13.66
CA PHE A 390 -31.99 7.35 14.20
C PHE A 390 -32.83 8.09 15.25
N THR A 391 -32.21 8.90 16.11
CA THR A 391 -32.96 9.71 17.10
C THR A 391 -33.86 10.72 16.41
N ASP A 392 -33.35 11.40 15.39
CA ASP A 392 -34.10 12.37 14.60
C ASP A 392 -35.30 11.76 13.85
N THR A 393 -35.09 10.56 13.28
CA THR A 393 -36.17 9.83 12.56
C THR A 393 -37.27 9.40 13.54
N ARG A 394 -36.91 8.95 14.75
CA ARG A 394 -37.87 8.53 15.77
C ARG A 394 -38.75 9.67 16.24
N ASP A 395 -38.19 10.86 16.42
CA ASP A 395 -38.93 12.02 16.89
C ASP A 395 -39.83 12.60 15.75
N SER A 396 -39.38 12.61 14.53
CA SER A 396 -40.20 12.96 13.35
C SER A 396 -41.38 12.01 13.15
N VAL A 397 -41.17 10.69 13.36
CA VAL A 397 -42.24 9.68 13.30
C VAL A 397 -43.23 9.86 14.43
N LYS A 398 -42.80 10.18 15.67
CA LYS A 398 -43.70 10.46 16.79
C LYS A 398 -44.55 11.72 16.54
N GLU A 399 -43.94 12.74 16.00
CA GLU A 399 -44.64 14.00 15.67
C GLU A 399 -45.69 13.78 14.58
N THR A 400 -45.35 13.06 13.51
CA THR A 400 -46.28 12.66 12.44
C THR A 400 -47.42 11.81 12.98
N LEU A 401 -47.16 10.83 13.85
CA LEU A 401 -48.20 10.02 14.49
C LEU A 401 -49.07 10.82 15.43
N SER A 402 -48.56 11.83 16.13
CA SER A 402 -49.29 12.72 16.99
C SER A 402 -50.24 13.62 16.18
N HIS A 403 -49.78 14.13 15.05
CA HIS A 403 -50.62 14.90 14.09
C HIS A 403 -51.71 14.03 13.49
N PHE A 404 -51.46 12.78 13.13
CA PHE A 404 -52.46 11.86 12.60
C PHE A 404 -53.52 11.50 13.66
N LYS A 405 -53.11 11.30 14.92
CA LYS A 405 -54.07 11.07 16.03
C LYS A 405 -54.92 12.29 16.30
N ARG A 406 -54.39 13.53 16.24
CA ARG A 406 -55.18 14.76 16.38
C ARG A 406 -56.17 14.96 15.22
N SER A 407 -55.74 14.71 14.00
CA SER A 407 -56.61 14.78 12.82
C SER A 407 -57.77 13.81 12.88
N ASN A 408 -57.56 12.57 13.36
CA ASN A 408 -58.62 11.55 13.51
C ASN A 408 -59.52 11.83 14.69
N ALA A 409 -59.08 12.48 15.74
CA ALA A 409 -59.89 12.92 16.88
C ALA A 409 -60.89 14.02 16.48
N LEU A 410 -60.50 14.89 15.55
CA LEU A 410 -61.37 15.97 15.02
C LEU A 410 -62.45 15.47 14.00
N LYS A 411 -62.33 14.25 13.49
CA LYS A 411 -63.27 13.64 12.55
C LYS A 411 -64.33 12.74 13.20
N LYS A 412 -64.38 12.61 14.54
CA LYS A 412 -65.48 11.90 15.20
C LYS A 412 -66.75 12.74 15.10
N PRO A 413 -67.85 12.25 14.54
CA PRO A 413 -69.11 12.94 14.48
C PRO A 413 -69.64 13.15 15.92
N LYS A 414 -70.18 14.36 16.16
CA LYS A 414 -70.92 14.66 17.39
C LYS A 414 -72.03 13.64 17.58
N PRO A 415 -72.25 13.08 18.77
CA PRO A 415 -73.43 12.24 19.01
C PRO A 415 -74.67 13.06 18.84
N ASP A 416 -75.58 12.56 17.98
CA ASP A 416 -76.91 13.13 17.76
C ASP A 416 -77.61 13.25 19.13
N GLN A 417 -77.93 14.49 19.52
CA GLN A 417 -78.89 14.76 20.57
C GLN A 417 -80.27 14.42 19.99
N LYS A 418 -80.81 13.30 20.40
CA LYS A 418 -82.24 13.00 20.26
C LYS A 418 -82.92 13.66 21.42
N GLU A 419 -83.89 14.52 21.06
CA GLU A 419 -85.05 14.92 21.89
C GLU A 419 -85.94 13.74 22.25
#